data_46aca427119521fbf5c0752dd7e08cce
#
_entry.id   46aca427119521fbf5c0752dd7e08cce
#
_cell.length_a   1.000
_cell.length_b   1.000
_cell.length_c   1.000
_cell.angle_alpha   90.00
_cell.angle_beta   90.00
_cell.angle_gamma   90.00
#
_symmetry.space_group_name_H-M   'P 1'
#
loop_
_entity.id
_entity.type
_entity.pdbx_description
1 polymer ?
#
loop_
_entity_poly.entity_id
_entity_poly.type
_entity_poly.pdbx_seq_one_letter_code
_entity_poly.pdbx_strand_id
1 'polypeptide(L)'
;MTESSTGTTRQDTAGPARGRVLLSVRDLAISFDNEGGSVEAIRGLGFDLHEGEVVAIVGESGSGKSVTARAILGLMARNQRITAGSIEFSHRSDDGTVTTKDIAAMPESAIRREICGRRIAMVFQDALTCLDPTMSVGKQVMEGIQEHFGLGRREARARAVELLGEVGIDDPERRFKQYPHQLSGGMCQRVNIAIALSCNPDVLICDEPTTALDVTIQLRILELLKRLQADRGLSVIFITHDLGVVATVADHVSVMYAGRIIEQGTAEEVFYDPRHPYTWGLLSAMPDLTTDSPELFAIPGSPASLVNRAPGDPFAPRNPFALEIDFVEEPPLFDVGGGHRVASWLCHPSAPPVEMPAPLRAKIDAMLAPSEGPTP
;
A
#
# COMPACT_ATOMS: atom_id res chain seq x y z
N MET A 1 42.00 -37.44 25.66
CA MET A 1 40.71 -36.89 26.09
C MET A 1 40.37 -35.80 25.10
N THR A 2 39.54 -36.15 24.15
CA THR A 2 39.17 -35.32 23.00
C THR A 2 37.74 -34.80 23.26
N GLU A 3 37.62 -33.51 23.51
CA GLU A 3 36.31 -32.84 23.62
C GLU A 3 35.75 -32.57 22.23
N SER A 4 34.59 -33.16 21.99
CA SER A 4 33.80 -33.03 20.79
C SER A 4 32.92 -31.78 20.91
N SER A 5 33.24 -30.74 20.14
CA SER A 5 32.40 -29.53 20.01
C SER A 5 31.30 -29.81 19.00
N THR A 6 30.07 -29.97 19.46
CA THR A 6 28.86 -30.01 18.62
C THR A 6 28.44 -28.60 18.25
N GLY A 7 28.86 -28.18 17.06
CA GLY A 7 28.33 -26.97 16.43
C GLY A 7 26.90 -27.20 15.94
N THR A 8 25.94 -26.55 16.58
CA THR A 8 24.54 -26.49 16.12
C THR A 8 24.46 -25.53 14.93
N THR A 9 24.39 -26.09 13.72
CA THR A 9 24.10 -25.34 12.50
C THR A 9 22.63 -24.87 12.56
N ARG A 10 22.42 -23.58 12.74
CA ARG A 10 21.11 -22.97 12.46
C ARG A 10 20.83 -23.16 10.98
N GLN A 11 19.81 -23.92 10.65
CA GLN A 11 19.24 -23.95 9.32
C GLN A 11 18.56 -22.61 9.06
N ASP A 12 19.11 -21.81 8.14
CA ASP A 12 18.40 -20.72 7.50
C ASP A 12 17.20 -21.32 6.77
N THR A 13 16.02 -21.15 7.35
CA THR A 13 14.78 -21.40 6.65
C THR A 13 14.58 -20.26 5.66
N ALA A 14 15.10 -20.40 4.45
CA ALA A 14 14.75 -19.54 3.33
C ALA A 14 13.23 -19.62 3.17
N GLY A 15 12.54 -18.51 3.38
CA GLY A 15 11.12 -18.38 3.07
C GLY A 15 10.84 -18.72 1.61
N PRO A 16 9.58 -18.93 1.19
CA PRO A 16 9.24 -19.27 -0.18
C PRO A 16 9.89 -18.26 -1.13
N ALA A 17 10.52 -18.77 -2.20
CA ALA A 17 11.22 -17.94 -3.18
C ALA A 17 10.25 -16.87 -3.71
N ARG A 18 10.52 -15.60 -3.42
CA ARG A 18 9.74 -14.46 -3.93
C ARG A 18 9.74 -14.50 -5.45
N GLY A 19 8.60 -14.19 -6.07
CA GLY A 19 8.49 -14.02 -7.51
C GLY A 19 9.46 -12.96 -8.04
N ARG A 20 9.46 -12.76 -9.37
CA ARG A 20 10.25 -11.71 -9.99
C ARG A 20 9.78 -10.32 -9.53
N VAL A 21 10.71 -9.37 -9.35
CA VAL A 21 10.39 -7.97 -9.08
C VAL A 21 9.69 -7.38 -10.30
N LEU A 22 8.46 -6.93 -10.10
CA LEU A 22 7.60 -6.32 -11.11
C LEU A 22 7.71 -4.80 -11.09
N LEU A 23 7.70 -4.20 -9.90
CA LEU A 23 7.90 -2.77 -9.69
C LEU A 23 8.97 -2.56 -8.64
N SER A 24 9.93 -1.70 -8.93
CA SER A 24 11.02 -1.32 -8.03
C SER A 24 11.10 0.19 -7.93
N VAL A 25 10.88 0.71 -6.74
CA VAL A 25 11.04 2.14 -6.43
C VAL A 25 12.32 2.32 -5.64
N ARG A 26 13.20 3.23 -6.09
CA ARG A 26 14.51 3.48 -5.47
C ARG A 26 14.71 4.97 -5.22
N ASP A 27 15.02 5.32 -3.98
CA ASP A 27 15.40 6.67 -3.54
C ASP A 27 14.48 7.78 -4.08
N LEU A 28 13.19 7.46 -4.26
CA LEU A 28 12.22 8.37 -4.85
C LEU A 28 12.06 9.61 -3.99
N ALA A 29 12.27 10.79 -4.59
CA ALA A 29 12.01 12.09 -3.99
C ALA A 29 11.06 12.90 -4.85
N ILE A 30 10.05 13.49 -4.22
CA ILE A 30 9.01 14.28 -4.92
C ILE A 30 8.79 15.58 -4.15
N SER A 31 8.83 16.70 -4.89
CA SER A 31 8.59 18.01 -4.34
C SER A 31 7.39 18.70 -4.99
N PHE A 32 6.75 19.57 -4.21
CA PHE A 32 5.71 20.49 -4.66
C PHE A 32 6.26 21.92 -4.66
N ASP A 33 6.17 22.61 -5.78
CA ASP A 33 6.53 24.02 -5.87
C ASP A 33 5.31 24.88 -5.49
N ASN A 34 5.46 25.70 -4.47
CA ASN A 34 4.45 26.64 -3.98
C ASN A 34 5.01 28.07 -3.98
N GLU A 35 4.17 29.09 -3.83
CA GLU A 35 4.59 30.50 -3.75
C GLU A 35 5.60 30.80 -2.63
N GLY A 36 5.60 29.96 -1.57
CA GLY A 36 6.51 30.06 -0.41
C GLY A 36 7.77 29.20 -0.50
N GLY A 37 8.02 28.51 -1.62
CA GLY A 37 9.16 27.59 -1.79
C GLY A 37 8.77 26.19 -2.20
N SER A 38 9.75 25.28 -2.23
CA SER A 38 9.54 23.86 -2.57
C SER A 38 9.37 23.04 -1.30
N VAL A 39 8.36 22.15 -1.27
CA VAL A 39 8.06 21.23 -0.18
C VAL A 39 8.34 19.82 -0.63
N GLU A 40 9.26 19.15 0.04
CA GLU A 40 9.59 17.75 -0.20
C GLU A 40 8.54 16.83 0.43
N ALA A 41 7.64 16.29 -0.38
CA ALA A 41 6.57 15.42 0.08
C ALA A 41 7.00 13.95 0.18
N ILE A 42 7.94 13.51 -0.65
CA ILE A 42 8.55 12.18 -0.62
C ILE A 42 10.06 12.35 -0.59
N ARG A 43 10.74 11.55 0.24
CA ARG A 43 12.14 11.73 0.62
C ARG A 43 12.88 10.40 0.70
N GLY A 44 13.46 9.96 -0.44
CA GLY A 44 14.25 8.73 -0.49
C GLY A 44 13.42 7.46 -0.22
N LEU A 45 12.19 7.42 -0.75
CA LEU A 45 11.31 6.27 -0.60
C LEU A 45 11.75 5.12 -1.50
N GLY A 46 11.80 3.89 -0.94
CA GLY A 46 12.17 2.71 -1.71
C GLY A 46 11.47 1.44 -1.24
N PHE A 47 10.87 0.70 -2.19
CA PHE A 47 10.27 -0.61 -1.96
C PHE A 47 10.21 -1.41 -3.26
N ASP A 48 10.05 -2.73 -3.15
CA ASP A 48 9.82 -3.64 -4.27
C ASP A 48 8.41 -4.23 -4.18
N LEU A 49 7.81 -4.50 -5.35
CA LEU A 49 6.62 -5.30 -5.51
C LEU A 49 6.94 -6.48 -6.43
N HIS A 50 6.72 -7.70 -5.96
CA HIS A 50 6.94 -8.91 -6.72
C HIS A 50 5.67 -9.37 -7.44
N GLU A 51 5.82 -10.24 -8.44
CA GLU A 51 4.68 -10.84 -9.14
C GLU A 51 3.76 -11.60 -8.16
N GLY A 52 2.47 -11.27 -8.18
CA GLY A 52 1.44 -11.88 -7.33
C GLY A 52 1.45 -11.44 -5.87
N GLU A 53 2.33 -10.51 -5.48
CA GLU A 53 2.47 -10.01 -4.11
C GLU A 53 1.48 -8.88 -3.80
N VAL A 54 1.10 -8.77 -2.54
CA VAL A 54 0.38 -7.63 -1.98
C VAL A 54 1.30 -6.84 -1.05
N VAL A 55 1.72 -5.65 -1.46
CA VAL A 55 2.47 -4.71 -0.63
C VAL A 55 1.53 -3.65 -0.07
N ALA A 56 1.44 -3.55 1.25
CA ALA A 56 0.70 -2.47 1.89
C ALA A 56 1.59 -1.28 2.22
N ILE A 57 1.11 -0.07 1.93
CA ILE A 57 1.72 1.19 2.37
C ILE A 57 0.78 1.84 3.38
N VAL A 58 1.22 1.93 4.62
CA VAL A 58 0.40 2.43 5.74
C VAL A 58 0.99 3.67 6.38
N GLY A 59 0.17 4.46 7.06
CA GLY A 59 0.60 5.65 7.80
C GLY A 59 -0.52 6.68 7.92
N GLU A 60 -0.30 7.72 8.72
CA GLU A 60 -1.27 8.81 8.91
C GLU A 60 -1.56 9.57 7.61
N SER A 61 -2.69 10.32 7.60
CA SER A 61 -3.02 11.24 6.50
C SER A 61 -1.89 12.26 6.31
N GLY A 62 -1.54 12.57 5.05
CA GLY A 62 -0.44 13.48 4.74
C GLY A 62 0.96 12.86 4.77
N SER A 63 1.13 11.56 5.08
CA SER A 63 2.45 10.92 5.06
C SER A 63 3.06 10.73 3.67
N GLY A 64 2.30 10.95 2.58
CA GLY A 64 2.77 10.88 1.19
C GLY A 64 2.28 9.66 0.38
N LYS A 65 1.49 8.76 0.95
CA LYS A 65 1.02 7.51 0.33
C LYS A 65 0.40 7.71 -1.05
N SER A 66 -0.63 8.54 -1.15
CA SER A 66 -1.32 8.81 -2.43
C SER A 66 -0.45 9.59 -3.41
N VAL A 67 0.52 10.39 -2.92
CA VAL A 67 1.52 11.06 -3.78
C VAL A 67 2.39 10.03 -4.47
N THR A 68 2.87 9.02 -3.73
CA THR A 68 3.66 7.90 -4.26
C THR A 68 2.86 7.11 -5.29
N ALA A 69 1.60 6.75 -4.99
CA ALA A 69 0.73 6.03 -5.92
C ALA A 69 0.54 6.76 -7.25
N ARG A 70 0.26 8.06 -7.17
CA ARG A 70 0.08 8.90 -8.38
C ARG A 70 1.37 9.05 -9.17
N ALA A 71 2.52 9.13 -8.52
CA ALA A 71 3.81 9.20 -9.20
C ALA A 71 4.11 7.92 -9.99
N ILE A 72 3.80 6.75 -9.46
CA ILE A 72 3.93 5.46 -10.15
C ILE A 72 3.10 5.44 -11.45
N LEU A 73 1.96 6.10 -11.46
CA LEU A 73 1.09 6.21 -12.63
C LEU A 73 1.40 7.41 -13.53
N GLY A 74 2.38 8.24 -13.18
CA GLY A 74 2.65 9.49 -13.88
C GLY A 74 1.52 10.53 -13.75
N LEU A 75 0.62 10.38 -12.78
CA LEU A 75 -0.49 11.30 -12.51
C LEU A 75 -0.02 12.42 -11.57
N MET A 76 0.90 13.24 -12.07
CA MET A 76 1.52 14.31 -11.30
C MET A 76 0.71 15.61 -11.41
N ALA A 77 0.60 16.38 -10.32
CA ALA A 77 0.07 17.72 -10.35
C ALA A 77 1.04 18.68 -11.08
N ARG A 78 0.53 19.79 -11.63
CA ARG A 78 1.36 20.73 -12.40
C ARG A 78 2.53 21.34 -11.61
N ASN A 79 2.37 21.47 -10.30
CA ASN A 79 3.39 21.99 -9.39
C ASN A 79 4.19 20.89 -8.69
N GLN A 80 4.04 19.63 -9.14
CA GLN A 80 4.71 18.47 -8.58
C GLN A 80 5.78 17.97 -9.53
N ARG A 81 6.93 17.57 -9.00
CA ARG A 81 8.02 16.98 -9.78
C ARG A 81 8.77 15.89 -9.00
N ILE A 82 9.26 14.90 -9.72
CA ILE A 82 10.24 13.94 -9.20
C ILE A 82 11.59 14.65 -9.23
N THR A 83 12.25 14.75 -8.07
CA THR A 83 13.55 15.43 -7.91
C THR A 83 14.72 14.48 -7.86
N ALA A 84 14.47 13.22 -7.47
CA ALA A 84 15.48 12.15 -7.46
C ALA A 84 14.81 10.78 -7.49
N GLY A 85 15.62 9.75 -7.72
CA GLY A 85 15.21 8.34 -7.68
C GLY A 85 14.67 7.81 -9.02
N SER A 86 14.25 6.54 -9.00
CA SER A 86 13.70 5.84 -10.15
C SER A 86 12.44 5.04 -9.78
N ILE A 87 11.61 4.75 -10.77
CA ILE A 87 10.42 3.89 -10.68
C ILE A 87 10.51 2.88 -11.83
N GLU A 88 11.18 1.76 -11.59
CA GLU A 88 11.40 0.73 -12.58
C GLU A 88 10.23 -0.26 -12.61
N PHE A 89 9.58 -0.36 -13.76
CA PHE A 89 8.51 -1.32 -14.01
C PHE A 89 8.94 -2.35 -15.05
N SER A 90 8.89 -3.62 -14.67
CA SER A 90 9.25 -4.76 -15.50
C SER A 90 8.03 -5.56 -15.90
N HIS A 91 7.72 -5.64 -17.18
CA HIS A 91 6.59 -6.42 -17.68
C HIS A 91 7.04 -7.45 -18.71
N ARG A 92 6.26 -8.51 -18.86
CA ARG A 92 6.47 -9.50 -19.91
C ARG A 92 5.65 -9.11 -21.13
N SER A 93 6.31 -9.00 -22.27
CA SER A 93 5.68 -8.81 -23.58
C SER A 93 5.04 -10.12 -24.06
N ASP A 94 4.17 -10.04 -25.08
CA ASP A 94 3.45 -11.21 -25.62
C ASP A 94 4.39 -12.28 -26.22
N ASP A 95 5.59 -11.88 -26.60
CA ASP A 95 6.68 -12.78 -27.09
C ASP A 95 7.48 -13.43 -25.93
N GLY A 96 7.12 -13.16 -24.68
CA GLY A 96 7.81 -13.67 -23.50
C GLY A 96 9.02 -12.86 -23.04
N THR A 97 9.41 -11.81 -23.78
CA THR A 97 10.53 -10.94 -23.43
C THR A 97 10.18 -10.06 -22.23
N VAL A 98 11.10 -9.96 -21.26
CA VAL A 98 10.95 -9.05 -20.13
C VAL A 98 11.52 -7.68 -20.52
N THR A 99 10.69 -6.65 -20.42
CA THR A 99 11.09 -5.27 -20.67
C THR A 99 10.96 -4.47 -19.38
N THR A 100 12.03 -3.75 -19.00
CA THR A 100 12.02 -2.83 -17.85
C THR A 100 12.04 -1.39 -18.35
N LYS A 101 11.19 -0.55 -17.75
CA LYS A 101 11.08 0.88 -18.05
C LYS A 101 11.15 1.68 -16.76
N ASP A 102 11.92 2.75 -16.76
CA ASP A 102 11.91 3.73 -15.67
C ASP A 102 10.80 4.76 -15.94
N ILE A 103 9.67 4.61 -15.23
CA ILE A 103 8.51 5.50 -15.36
C ILE A 103 8.87 6.94 -15.01
N ALA A 104 9.79 7.16 -14.03
CA ALA A 104 10.20 8.50 -13.63
C ALA A 104 10.91 9.25 -14.76
N ALA A 105 11.55 8.54 -15.70
CA ALA A 105 12.25 9.11 -16.86
C ALA A 105 11.38 9.17 -18.12
N MET A 106 10.18 8.56 -18.12
CA MET A 106 9.30 8.53 -19.30
C MET A 106 8.56 9.87 -19.48
N PRO A 107 8.30 10.31 -20.73
CA PRO A 107 7.41 11.43 -20.98
C PRO A 107 5.96 11.06 -20.65
N GLU A 108 5.18 12.02 -20.13
CA GLU A 108 3.78 11.79 -19.68
C GLU A 108 2.91 11.10 -20.75
N SER A 109 3.07 11.49 -22.01
CA SER A 109 2.33 10.90 -23.14
C SER A 109 2.63 9.40 -23.33
N ALA A 110 3.85 8.96 -23.05
CA ALA A 110 4.24 7.55 -23.13
C ALA A 110 3.71 6.78 -21.92
N ILE A 111 3.79 7.35 -20.70
CA ILE A 111 3.20 6.74 -19.49
C ILE A 111 1.71 6.50 -19.69
N ARG A 112 0.98 7.51 -20.16
CA ARG A 112 -0.47 7.41 -20.42
C ARG A 112 -0.83 6.32 -21.43
N ARG A 113 -0.04 6.16 -22.50
CA ARG A 113 -0.31 5.18 -23.55
C ARG A 113 0.10 3.77 -23.18
N GLU A 114 1.22 3.59 -22.48
CA GLU A 114 1.90 2.31 -22.33
C GLU A 114 1.76 1.70 -20.93
N ILE A 115 1.54 2.53 -19.91
CA ILE A 115 1.52 2.12 -18.49
C ILE A 115 0.13 2.31 -17.89
N CYS A 116 -0.36 3.56 -17.87
CA CYS A 116 -1.57 3.93 -17.13
C CYS A 116 -2.80 3.24 -17.68
N GLY A 117 -3.54 2.54 -16.81
CA GLY A 117 -4.74 1.77 -17.14
C GLY A 117 -4.47 0.45 -17.86
N ARG A 118 -3.39 0.36 -18.62
CA ARG A 118 -3.04 -0.83 -19.42
C ARG A 118 -2.22 -1.84 -18.64
N ARG A 119 -1.22 -1.40 -17.90
CA ARG A 119 -0.28 -2.24 -17.15
C ARG A 119 -0.40 -2.01 -15.65
N ILE A 120 -0.56 -0.75 -15.26
CA ILE A 120 -0.78 -0.34 -13.88
C ILE A 120 -2.10 0.41 -13.84
N ALA A 121 -3.04 -0.05 -13.05
CA ALA A 121 -4.33 0.59 -12.85
C ALA A 121 -4.51 1.00 -11.39
N MET A 122 -5.45 1.91 -11.13
CA MET A 122 -5.69 2.44 -9.79
C MET A 122 -7.18 2.47 -9.46
N VAL A 123 -7.49 2.03 -8.26
CA VAL A 123 -8.78 2.26 -7.59
C VAL A 123 -8.58 3.43 -6.63
N PHE A 124 -9.30 4.51 -6.86
CA PHE A 124 -9.20 5.75 -6.09
C PHE A 124 -10.06 5.71 -4.81
N GLN A 125 -9.73 6.58 -3.87
CA GLN A 125 -10.32 6.67 -2.54
C GLN A 125 -11.86 6.90 -2.54
N ASP A 126 -12.37 7.78 -3.40
CA ASP A 126 -13.79 8.11 -3.47
C ASP A 126 -14.42 7.62 -4.78
N ALA A 127 -15.15 6.51 -4.67
CA ALA A 127 -15.81 5.88 -5.80
C ALA A 127 -16.84 6.77 -6.49
N LEU A 128 -17.54 7.62 -5.73
CA LEU A 128 -18.61 8.45 -6.30
C LEU A 128 -18.05 9.63 -7.08
N THR A 129 -16.95 10.23 -6.62
CA THR A 129 -16.32 11.35 -7.32
C THR A 129 -15.52 10.91 -8.54
N CYS A 130 -15.10 9.65 -8.61
CA CYS A 130 -14.35 9.10 -9.74
C CYS A 130 -15.23 8.70 -10.93
N LEU A 131 -16.52 8.45 -10.70
CA LEU A 131 -17.45 8.09 -11.76
C LEU A 131 -18.09 9.33 -12.37
N ASP A 132 -18.16 9.40 -13.71
CA ASP A 132 -18.90 10.45 -14.41
C ASP A 132 -20.41 10.29 -14.16
N PRO A 133 -21.07 11.25 -13.48
CA PRO A 133 -22.49 11.15 -13.17
C PRO A 133 -23.39 11.25 -14.41
N THR A 134 -22.87 11.70 -15.53
CA THR A 134 -23.60 11.88 -16.78
C THR A 134 -23.51 10.69 -17.73
N MET A 135 -22.65 9.71 -17.40
CA MET A 135 -22.43 8.52 -18.21
C MET A 135 -22.85 7.24 -17.46
N SER A 136 -23.46 6.29 -18.16
CA SER A 136 -23.82 5.01 -17.55
C SER A 136 -22.57 4.21 -17.16
N VAL A 137 -22.64 3.48 -16.05
CA VAL A 137 -21.48 2.77 -15.49
C VAL A 137 -20.89 1.74 -16.46
N GLY A 138 -21.72 1.04 -17.23
CA GLY A 138 -21.20 0.10 -18.23
C GLY A 138 -20.46 0.76 -19.38
N LYS A 139 -20.81 2.00 -19.75
CA LYS A 139 -20.05 2.76 -20.76
C LYS A 139 -18.69 3.18 -20.21
N GLN A 140 -18.60 3.54 -18.94
CA GLN A 140 -17.34 3.90 -18.29
C GLN A 140 -16.38 2.70 -18.23
N VAL A 141 -16.89 1.51 -17.88
CA VAL A 141 -16.08 0.27 -17.96
C VAL A 141 -15.64 -0.01 -19.40
N MET A 142 -16.51 0.23 -20.37
CA MET A 142 -16.25 -0.07 -21.79
C MET A 142 -15.23 0.89 -22.42
N GLU A 143 -15.11 2.12 -21.91
CA GLU A 143 -14.23 3.16 -22.44
C GLU A 143 -12.76 2.71 -22.45
N GLY A 144 -12.24 2.24 -21.32
CA GLY A 144 -10.89 1.71 -21.21
C GLY A 144 -10.64 0.52 -22.15
N ILE A 145 -11.62 -0.36 -22.29
CA ILE A 145 -11.53 -1.52 -23.19
C ILE A 145 -11.41 -1.05 -24.65
N GLN A 146 -12.20 -0.07 -25.07
CA GLN A 146 -12.15 0.44 -26.44
C GLN A 146 -10.85 1.19 -26.74
N GLU A 147 -10.41 2.04 -25.80
CA GLU A 147 -9.20 2.85 -25.96
C GLU A 147 -7.93 1.98 -26.07
N HIS A 148 -7.78 1.00 -25.18
CA HIS A 148 -6.54 0.21 -25.11
C HIS A 148 -6.50 -1.04 -26.01
N PHE A 149 -7.64 -1.62 -26.34
CA PHE A 149 -7.70 -2.82 -27.20
C PHE A 149 -8.23 -2.54 -28.60
N GLY A 150 -8.81 -1.37 -28.84
CA GLY A 150 -9.43 -1.04 -30.14
C GLY A 150 -10.63 -1.91 -30.49
N LEU A 151 -11.28 -2.55 -29.50
CA LEU A 151 -12.40 -3.46 -29.70
C LEU A 151 -13.65 -2.74 -30.19
N GLY A 152 -14.40 -3.41 -31.07
CA GLY A 152 -15.69 -2.93 -31.52
C GLY A 152 -16.71 -2.81 -30.38
N ARG A 153 -17.68 -1.88 -30.52
CA ARG A 153 -18.67 -1.59 -29.46
C ARG A 153 -19.41 -2.82 -28.91
N ARG A 154 -19.72 -3.80 -29.76
CA ARG A 154 -20.44 -5.02 -29.36
C ARG A 154 -19.58 -5.90 -28.45
N GLU A 155 -18.34 -6.07 -28.82
CA GLU A 155 -17.37 -6.90 -28.09
C GLU A 155 -16.95 -6.25 -26.78
N ALA A 156 -16.62 -4.94 -26.81
CA ALA A 156 -16.31 -4.15 -25.62
C ALA A 156 -17.48 -4.16 -24.61
N ARG A 157 -18.73 -4.09 -25.10
CA ARG A 157 -19.91 -4.20 -24.24
C ARG A 157 -20.03 -5.59 -23.58
N ALA A 158 -19.82 -6.66 -24.32
CA ALA A 158 -19.88 -8.01 -23.76
C ALA A 158 -18.86 -8.19 -22.64
N ARG A 159 -17.62 -7.76 -22.88
CA ARG A 159 -16.55 -7.81 -21.87
C ARG A 159 -16.83 -6.91 -20.65
N ALA A 160 -17.40 -5.73 -20.84
CA ALA A 160 -17.79 -4.85 -19.74
C ALA A 160 -18.91 -5.46 -18.87
N VAL A 161 -19.87 -6.14 -19.47
CA VAL A 161 -20.93 -6.86 -18.74
C VAL A 161 -20.36 -8.04 -17.94
N GLU A 162 -19.45 -8.79 -18.53
CA GLU A 162 -18.73 -9.89 -17.86
C GLU A 162 -17.96 -9.37 -16.63
N LEU A 163 -17.19 -8.28 -16.79
CA LEU A 163 -16.45 -7.65 -15.69
C LEU A 163 -17.35 -7.16 -14.56
N LEU A 164 -18.50 -6.56 -14.89
CA LEU A 164 -19.48 -6.16 -13.87
C LEU A 164 -19.99 -7.36 -13.07
N GLY A 165 -20.21 -8.50 -13.73
CA GLY A 165 -20.57 -9.75 -13.05
C GLY A 165 -19.43 -10.29 -12.18
N GLU A 166 -18.20 -10.26 -12.66
CA GLU A 166 -16.99 -10.73 -11.96
C GLU A 166 -16.73 -9.97 -10.67
N VAL A 167 -16.95 -8.64 -10.66
CA VAL A 167 -16.85 -7.83 -9.44
C VAL A 167 -18.09 -7.98 -8.53
N GLY A 168 -19.03 -8.87 -8.87
CA GLY A 168 -20.20 -9.17 -8.05
C GLY A 168 -21.32 -8.13 -8.13
N ILE A 169 -21.51 -7.53 -9.30
CA ILE A 169 -22.70 -6.71 -9.60
C ILE A 169 -23.81 -7.65 -10.07
N ASP A 170 -24.91 -7.72 -9.33
CA ASP A 170 -26.09 -8.50 -9.70
C ASP A 170 -26.77 -7.90 -10.93
N ASP A 171 -27.29 -8.75 -11.84
CA ASP A 171 -27.94 -8.36 -13.08
C ASP A 171 -27.12 -7.35 -13.92
N PRO A 172 -25.88 -7.72 -14.32
CA PRO A 172 -24.92 -6.79 -14.92
C PRO A 172 -25.44 -6.17 -16.23
N GLU A 173 -26.27 -6.86 -17.00
CA GLU A 173 -26.90 -6.34 -18.22
C GLU A 173 -27.84 -5.15 -17.96
N ARG A 174 -28.61 -5.21 -16.90
CA ARG A 174 -29.49 -4.12 -16.47
C ARG A 174 -28.67 -3.00 -15.85
N ARG A 175 -27.70 -3.33 -14.96
CA ARG A 175 -26.83 -2.36 -14.27
C ARG A 175 -25.93 -1.60 -15.24
N PHE A 176 -25.50 -2.21 -16.33
CA PHE A 176 -24.73 -1.56 -17.40
C PHE A 176 -25.34 -0.23 -17.86
N LYS A 177 -26.68 -0.14 -17.89
CA LYS A 177 -27.41 1.05 -18.35
C LYS A 177 -27.66 2.10 -17.27
N GLN A 178 -27.38 1.76 -16.02
CA GLN A 178 -27.61 2.65 -14.88
C GLN A 178 -26.49 3.70 -14.75
N TYR A 179 -26.81 4.78 -14.06
CA TYR A 179 -25.90 5.86 -13.75
C TYR A 179 -25.39 5.73 -12.30
N PRO A 180 -24.25 6.36 -11.94
CA PRO A 180 -23.68 6.24 -10.60
C PRO A 180 -24.67 6.56 -9.47
N HIS A 181 -25.47 7.61 -9.61
CA HIS A 181 -26.47 8.03 -8.61
C HIS A 181 -27.62 7.01 -8.39
N GLN A 182 -27.74 5.98 -9.23
CA GLN A 182 -28.73 4.89 -9.12
C GLN A 182 -28.16 3.66 -8.39
N LEU A 183 -26.90 3.71 -7.96
CA LEU A 183 -26.17 2.62 -7.31
C LEU A 183 -25.86 2.98 -5.86
N SER A 184 -25.66 1.97 -5.01
CA SER A 184 -25.12 2.17 -3.67
C SER A 184 -23.61 2.46 -3.71
N GLY A 185 -23.03 3.04 -2.64
CA GLY A 185 -21.60 3.30 -2.54
C GLY A 185 -20.74 2.06 -2.80
N GLY A 186 -21.10 0.92 -2.21
CA GLY A 186 -20.39 -0.33 -2.45
C GLY A 186 -20.53 -0.86 -3.89
N MET A 187 -21.65 -0.58 -4.57
CA MET A 187 -21.78 -0.89 -6.00
C MET A 187 -20.92 0.05 -6.86
N CYS A 188 -20.86 1.34 -6.53
CA CYS A 188 -19.97 2.28 -7.22
C CYS A 188 -18.51 1.86 -7.06
N GLN A 189 -18.11 1.40 -5.87
CA GLN A 189 -16.76 0.88 -5.63
C GLN A 189 -16.46 -0.35 -6.48
N ARG A 190 -17.41 -1.30 -6.60
CA ARG A 190 -17.26 -2.45 -7.49
C ARG A 190 -17.15 -2.05 -8.96
N VAL A 191 -17.86 -1.02 -9.39
CA VAL A 191 -17.73 -0.44 -10.74
C VAL A 191 -16.34 0.15 -10.95
N ASN A 192 -15.79 0.89 -9.97
CA ASN A 192 -14.43 1.40 -10.04
C ASN A 192 -13.39 0.29 -10.16
N ILE A 193 -13.56 -0.79 -9.39
CA ILE A 193 -12.71 -1.98 -9.51
C ILE A 193 -12.84 -2.59 -10.91
N ALA A 194 -14.06 -2.69 -11.47
CA ALA A 194 -14.25 -3.18 -12.83
C ALA A 194 -13.57 -2.29 -13.88
N ILE A 195 -13.64 -0.96 -13.74
CA ILE A 195 -12.92 -0.01 -14.60
C ILE A 195 -11.42 -0.25 -14.52
N ALA A 196 -10.86 -0.33 -13.31
CA ALA A 196 -9.44 -0.58 -13.11
C ALA A 196 -8.98 -1.92 -13.74
N LEU A 197 -9.81 -2.96 -13.65
CA LEU A 197 -9.52 -4.29 -14.21
C LEU A 197 -9.83 -4.42 -15.70
N SER A 198 -10.45 -3.42 -16.33
CA SER A 198 -10.95 -3.51 -17.70
C SER A 198 -9.88 -3.82 -18.75
N CYS A 199 -8.65 -3.40 -18.48
CA CYS A 199 -7.50 -3.64 -19.37
C CYS A 199 -6.59 -4.79 -18.90
N ASN A 200 -7.00 -5.57 -17.90
CA ASN A 200 -6.23 -6.68 -17.34
C ASN A 200 -4.80 -6.26 -16.94
N PRO A 201 -4.66 -5.31 -16.01
CA PRO A 201 -3.36 -4.79 -15.61
C PRO A 201 -2.51 -5.84 -14.88
N ASP A 202 -1.18 -5.64 -14.88
CA ASP A 202 -0.23 -6.44 -14.11
C ASP A 202 -0.19 -6.00 -12.63
N VAL A 203 -0.42 -4.70 -12.38
CA VAL A 203 -0.43 -4.08 -11.05
C VAL A 203 -1.73 -3.31 -10.80
N LEU A 204 -2.34 -3.54 -9.66
CA LEU A 204 -3.48 -2.77 -9.16
C LEU A 204 -3.06 -1.95 -7.94
N ILE A 205 -3.18 -0.64 -8.01
CA ILE A 205 -3.00 0.26 -6.87
C ILE A 205 -4.37 0.53 -6.27
N CYS A 206 -4.56 0.23 -4.99
CA CYS A 206 -5.78 0.51 -4.24
C CYS A 206 -5.50 1.63 -3.23
N ASP A 207 -5.90 2.85 -3.52
CA ASP A 207 -5.71 4.01 -2.63
C ASP A 207 -6.95 4.19 -1.76
N GLU A 208 -6.87 3.73 -0.51
CA GLU A 208 -7.94 3.74 0.47
C GLU A 208 -9.29 3.19 -0.06
N PRO A 209 -9.32 1.99 -0.65
CA PRO A 209 -10.47 1.52 -1.44
C PRO A 209 -11.73 1.24 -0.61
N THR A 210 -11.65 1.28 0.70
CA THR A 210 -12.75 0.97 1.63
C THR A 210 -13.13 2.15 2.54
N THR A 211 -12.42 3.28 2.45
CA THR A 211 -12.76 4.50 3.18
C THR A 211 -14.16 4.98 2.78
N ALA A 212 -14.97 5.41 3.73
CA ALA A 212 -16.37 5.80 3.57
C ALA A 212 -17.39 4.65 3.28
N LEU A 213 -16.98 3.39 3.46
CA LEU A 213 -17.88 2.23 3.42
C LEU A 213 -18.16 1.72 4.84
N ASP A 214 -19.34 1.14 5.04
CA ASP A 214 -19.62 0.42 6.28
C ASP A 214 -18.78 -0.86 6.39
N VAL A 215 -18.54 -1.32 7.62
CA VAL A 215 -17.66 -2.46 7.92
C VAL A 215 -18.01 -3.72 7.12
N THR A 216 -19.33 -3.98 6.93
CA THR A 216 -19.78 -5.17 6.20
C THR A 216 -19.44 -5.09 4.72
N ILE A 217 -19.62 -3.92 4.11
CA ILE A 217 -19.27 -3.70 2.70
C ILE A 217 -17.76 -3.67 2.54
N GLN A 218 -17.02 -3.07 3.49
CA GLN A 218 -15.56 -3.10 3.51
C GLN A 218 -15.02 -4.53 3.44
N LEU A 219 -15.47 -5.44 4.31
CA LEU A 219 -15.04 -6.84 4.29
C LEU A 219 -15.32 -7.51 2.94
N ARG A 220 -16.50 -7.28 2.35
CA ARG A 220 -16.86 -7.84 1.03
C ARG A 220 -15.99 -7.31 -0.10
N ILE A 221 -15.54 -6.05 -0.03
CA ILE A 221 -14.60 -5.47 -1.02
C ILE A 221 -13.21 -6.07 -0.85
N LEU A 222 -12.74 -6.30 0.40
CA LEU A 222 -11.46 -6.94 0.66
C LEU A 222 -11.44 -8.40 0.17
N GLU A 223 -12.50 -9.16 0.43
CA GLU A 223 -12.66 -10.53 -0.08
C GLU A 223 -12.68 -10.55 -1.61
N LEU A 224 -13.36 -9.59 -2.24
CA LEU A 224 -13.36 -9.44 -3.70
C LEU A 224 -11.95 -9.19 -4.23
N LEU A 225 -11.21 -8.24 -3.64
CA LEU A 225 -9.84 -7.92 -4.07
C LEU A 225 -8.89 -9.12 -3.91
N LYS A 226 -8.98 -9.85 -2.79
CA LYS A 226 -8.21 -11.09 -2.57
C LYS A 226 -8.50 -12.16 -3.62
N ARG A 227 -9.78 -12.40 -3.90
CA ARG A 227 -10.19 -13.35 -4.92
C ARG A 227 -9.65 -12.95 -6.29
N LEU A 228 -9.82 -11.68 -6.69
CA LEU A 228 -9.34 -11.17 -7.97
C LEU A 228 -7.81 -11.23 -8.09
N GLN A 229 -7.10 -10.97 -6.99
CA GLN A 229 -5.64 -11.11 -6.92
C GLN A 229 -5.23 -12.57 -7.18
N ALA A 230 -5.85 -13.53 -6.48
CA ALA A 230 -5.56 -14.94 -6.65
C ALA A 230 -5.94 -15.47 -8.04
N ASP A 231 -7.16 -15.14 -8.52
CA ASP A 231 -7.70 -15.66 -9.78
C ASP A 231 -6.95 -15.11 -11.02
N ARG A 232 -6.48 -13.87 -10.95
CA ARG A 232 -5.81 -13.18 -12.07
C ARG A 232 -4.29 -13.10 -11.94
N GLY A 233 -3.72 -13.51 -10.81
CA GLY A 233 -2.28 -13.34 -10.53
C GLY A 233 -1.86 -11.87 -10.44
N LEU A 234 -2.75 -10.99 -9.98
CA LEU A 234 -2.48 -9.55 -9.85
C LEU A 234 -1.46 -9.29 -8.76
N SER A 235 -0.57 -8.33 -8.99
CA SER A 235 0.23 -7.74 -7.91
C SER A 235 -0.46 -6.47 -7.42
N VAL A 236 -0.51 -6.26 -6.11
CA VAL A 236 -1.32 -5.19 -5.52
C VAL A 236 -0.49 -4.28 -4.64
N ILE A 237 -0.63 -2.96 -4.84
CA ILE A 237 -0.18 -1.96 -3.86
C ILE A 237 -1.43 -1.49 -3.11
N PHE A 238 -1.51 -1.81 -1.82
CA PHE A 238 -2.66 -1.49 -0.99
C PHE A 238 -2.33 -0.33 -0.05
N ILE A 239 -2.95 0.83 -0.25
CA ILE A 239 -2.73 2.03 0.56
C ILE A 239 -3.90 2.20 1.51
N THR A 240 -3.61 2.31 2.80
CA THR A 240 -4.61 2.56 3.84
C THR A 240 -3.97 3.14 5.10
N HIS A 241 -4.80 3.69 5.97
CA HIS A 241 -4.42 4.03 7.34
C HIS A 241 -4.92 2.98 8.36
N ASP A 242 -5.69 1.98 7.91
CA ASP A 242 -6.27 0.93 8.75
C ASP A 242 -5.39 -0.33 8.74
N LEU A 243 -4.63 -0.53 9.81
CA LEU A 243 -3.77 -1.70 9.99
C LEU A 243 -4.56 -3.00 10.12
N GLY A 244 -5.79 -2.97 10.63
CA GLY A 244 -6.65 -4.16 10.71
C GLY A 244 -6.97 -4.72 9.32
N VAL A 245 -7.16 -3.85 8.35
CA VAL A 245 -7.31 -4.24 6.95
C VAL A 245 -6.03 -4.85 6.41
N VAL A 246 -4.89 -4.21 6.67
CA VAL A 246 -3.58 -4.67 6.18
C VAL A 246 -3.24 -6.07 6.67
N ALA A 247 -3.49 -6.36 7.94
CA ALA A 247 -3.26 -7.69 8.53
C ALA A 247 -3.99 -8.81 7.79
N THR A 248 -5.08 -8.48 7.07
CA THR A 248 -5.87 -9.49 6.34
C THR A 248 -5.44 -9.68 4.89
N VAL A 249 -4.75 -8.71 4.27
CA VAL A 249 -4.52 -8.70 2.81
C VAL A 249 -3.04 -8.67 2.41
N ALA A 250 -2.13 -8.17 3.25
CA ALA A 250 -0.77 -7.87 2.85
C ALA A 250 0.20 -9.03 3.09
N ASP A 251 1.12 -9.23 2.15
CA ASP A 251 2.31 -10.06 2.30
C ASP A 251 3.46 -9.25 2.91
N HIS A 252 3.63 -7.99 2.45
CA HIS A 252 4.62 -7.03 2.93
C HIS A 252 3.98 -5.72 3.33
N VAL A 253 4.56 -5.08 4.34
CA VAL A 253 4.10 -3.80 4.88
C VAL A 253 5.24 -2.79 4.87
N SER A 254 4.95 -1.58 4.37
CA SER A 254 5.80 -0.41 4.43
C SER A 254 5.09 0.67 5.23
N VAL A 255 5.57 0.95 6.42
CA VAL A 255 5.04 2.00 7.30
C VAL A 255 5.66 3.33 6.91
N MET A 256 4.82 4.31 6.61
CA MET A 256 5.23 5.60 6.06
C MET A 256 4.92 6.75 7.02
N TYR A 257 5.91 7.59 7.30
CA TYR A 257 5.77 8.81 8.08
C TYR A 257 6.54 9.96 7.42
N ALA A 258 5.92 11.14 7.34
CA ALA A 258 6.55 12.37 6.84
C ALA A 258 7.36 12.20 5.53
N GLY A 259 6.80 11.48 4.54
CA GLY A 259 7.42 11.28 3.23
C GLY A 259 8.48 10.19 3.14
N ARG A 260 8.72 9.40 4.20
CA ARG A 260 9.69 8.30 4.22
C ARG A 260 9.06 7.00 4.67
N ILE A 261 9.60 5.88 4.23
CA ILE A 261 9.37 4.58 4.87
C ILE A 261 10.24 4.53 6.11
N ILE A 262 9.61 4.30 7.27
CA ILE A 262 10.27 4.24 8.58
C ILE A 262 10.38 2.82 9.13
N GLU A 263 9.53 1.92 8.64
CA GLU A 263 9.62 0.48 8.93
C GLU A 263 9.06 -0.30 7.75
N GLN A 264 9.73 -1.38 7.36
CA GLN A 264 9.25 -2.28 6.31
C GLN A 264 9.73 -3.70 6.54
N GLY A 265 8.84 -4.65 6.29
CA GLY A 265 9.09 -6.06 6.45
C GLY A 265 7.90 -6.88 5.95
N THR A 266 7.90 -8.19 6.20
CA THR A 266 6.72 -9.02 6.02
C THR A 266 5.59 -8.54 6.94
N ALA A 267 4.35 -8.86 6.60
CA ALA A 267 3.23 -8.55 7.48
C ALA A 267 3.44 -9.14 8.89
N GLU A 268 3.98 -10.36 8.96
CA GLU A 268 4.30 -11.02 10.23
C GLU A 268 5.32 -10.23 11.06
N GLU A 269 6.42 -9.75 10.47
CA GLU A 269 7.43 -8.96 11.16
C GLU A 269 6.86 -7.63 11.68
N VAL A 270 6.13 -6.88 10.84
CA VAL A 270 5.61 -5.56 11.22
C VAL A 270 4.47 -5.66 12.25
N PHE A 271 3.64 -6.71 12.22
CA PHE A 271 2.53 -6.86 13.16
C PHE A 271 2.93 -7.50 14.48
N TYR A 272 3.87 -8.47 14.47
CA TYR A 272 4.20 -9.27 15.66
C TYR A 272 5.57 -8.96 16.26
N ASP A 273 6.48 -8.35 15.50
CA ASP A 273 7.79 -7.86 15.96
C ASP A 273 8.11 -6.43 15.52
N PRO A 274 7.16 -5.46 15.67
CA PRO A 274 7.39 -4.08 15.27
C PRO A 274 8.54 -3.47 16.06
N ARG A 275 9.39 -2.68 15.40
CA ARG A 275 10.62 -2.12 15.97
C ARG A 275 10.62 -0.60 16.06
N HIS A 276 9.76 0.07 15.27
CA HIS A 276 9.67 1.52 15.30
C HIS A 276 8.61 2.01 16.30
N PRO A 277 8.90 2.99 17.17
CA PRO A 277 7.91 3.50 18.13
C PRO A 277 6.63 4.07 17.51
N TYR A 278 6.70 4.60 16.29
CA TYR A 278 5.50 5.02 15.54
C TYR A 278 4.60 3.82 15.20
N THR A 279 5.18 2.71 14.75
CA THR A 279 4.44 1.47 14.48
C THR A 279 3.81 0.91 15.75
N TRP A 280 4.52 1.00 16.89
CA TRP A 280 3.93 0.66 18.19
C TRP A 280 2.69 1.49 18.48
N GLY A 281 2.76 2.80 18.22
CA GLY A 281 1.63 3.70 18.37
C GLY A 281 0.44 3.33 17.48
N LEU A 282 0.70 3.05 16.21
CA LEU A 282 -0.34 2.65 15.25
C LEU A 282 -1.02 1.33 15.67
N LEU A 283 -0.24 0.31 16.05
CA LEU A 283 -0.76 -0.98 16.50
C LEU A 283 -1.53 -0.88 17.83
N SER A 284 -1.06 0.00 18.73
CA SER A 284 -1.75 0.26 20.00
C SER A 284 -3.10 0.96 19.80
N ALA A 285 -3.23 1.79 18.75
CA ALA A 285 -4.46 2.49 18.40
C ALA A 285 -5.51 1.61 17.70
N MET A 286 -5.14 0.38 17.26
CA MET A 286 -6.11 -0.55 16.66
C MET A 286 -7.16 -0.97 17.71
N PRO A 287 -8.46 -0.98 17.36
CA PRO A 287 -9.50 -1.48 18.25
C PRO A 287 -9.22 -2.92 18.69
N ASP A 288 -9.27 -3.17 19.98
CA ASP A 288 -9.20 -4.51 20.55
C ASP A 288 -10.59 -4.96 20.95
N LEU A 289 -11.08 -6.05 20.37
CA LEU A 289 -12.39 -6.62 20.70
C LEU A 289 -12.35 -7.45 21.99
N THR A 290 -11.18 -7.67 22.57
CA THR A 290 -10.97 -8.57 23.71
C THR A 290 -10.71 -7.85 25.03
N THR A 291 -10.39 -6.57 25.00
CA THR A 291 -10.10 -5.77 26.21
C THR A 291 -11.18 -4.73 26.47
N ASP A 292 -11.83 -4.81 27.65
CA ASP A 292 -12.72 -3.78 28.20
C ASP A 292 -11.99 -2.50 28.64
N SER A 293 -10.76 -2.26 28.15
CA SER A 293 -10.00 -1.06 28.51
C SER A 293 -10.53 0.15 27.74
N PRO A 294 -11.05 1.18 28.44
CA PRO A 294 -11.57 2.39 27.77
C PRO A 294 -10.46 3.33 27.26
N GLU A 295 -9.19 3.04 27.49
CA GLU A 295 -8.09 3.89 27.09
C GLU A 295 -7.62 3.50 25.68
N LEU A 296 -8.13 4.20 24.67
CA LEU A 296 -7.54 4.21 23.33
C LEU A 296 -6.17 4.90 23.40
N PHE A 297 -5.11 4.15 23.12
CA PHE A 297 -3.79 4.74 22.96
C PHE A 297 -3.79 5.60 21.69
N ALA A 298 -3.53 6.89 21.86
CA ALA A 298 -3.33 7.80 20.73
C ALA A 298 -1.86 8.23 20.66
N ILE A 299 -1.30 8.27 19.45
CA ILE A 299 0.03 8.82 19.24
C ILE A 299 -0.02 10.33 19.62
N PRO A 300 0.78 10.79 20.57
CA PRO A 300 0.69 12.18 21.05
C PRO A 300 1.07 13.19 19.97
N GLY A 301 0.57 14.42 20.09
CA GLY A 301 0.92 15.53 19.20
C GLY A 301 0.28 15.47 17.81
N SER A 302 0.69 16.39 16.95
CA SER A 302 0.23 16.47 15.54
C SER A 302 1.28 15.87 14.60
N PRO A 303 0.84 15.33 13.44
CA PRO A 303 1.77 14.88 12.41
C PRO A 303 2.78 15.97 12.02
N ALA A 304 4.01 15.56 11.69
CA ALA A 304 5.05 16.49 11.31
C ALA A 304 4.69 17.32 10.07
N SER A 305 4.93 18.61 10.12
CA SER A 305 4.81 19.49 8.96
C SER A 305 5.98 19.22 8.00
N LEU A 306 5.67 19.01 6.73
CA LEU A 306 6.69 18.93 5.66
C LEU A 306 7.18 20.31 5.21
N VAL A 307 6.49 21.39 5.62
CA VAL A 307 6.88 22.78 5.37
C VAL A 307 7.81 23.24 6.51
N ASN A 308 8.97 23.77 6.16
CA ASN A 308 9.99 24.25 7.15
C ASN A 308 10.37 23.18 8.20
N ARG A 309 10.67 21.99 7.72
CA ARG A 309 11.01 20.84 8.56
C ARG A 309 12.21 21.15 9.46
N ALA A 310 12.09 20.79 10.76
CA ALA A 310 13.21 20.80 11.68
C ALA A 310 14.27 19.75 11.29
N PRO A 311 15.55 19.92 11.63
CA PRO A 311 16.55 18.88 11.49
C PRO A 311 16.20 17.64 12.33
N GLY A 312 16.79 16.49 11.97
CA GLY A 312 16.58 15.24 12.68
C GLY A 312 15.33 14.47 12.23
N ASP A 313 14.94 13.47 13.00
CA ASP A 313 13.80 12.62 12.75
C ASP A 313 12.48 13.39 12.91
N PRO A 314 11.63 13.47 11.88
CA PRO A 314 10.32 14.12 11.97
C PRO A 314 9.40 13.53 13.06
N PHE A 315 9.64 12.30 13.48
CA PHE A 315 8.87 11.66 14.55
C PHE A 315 9.41 11.98 15.95
N ALA A 316 10.64 12.45 16.10
CA ALA A 316 11.27 12.72 17.40
C ALA A 316 10.39 13.52 18.40
N PRO A 317 9.68 14.60 17.99
CA PRO A 317 8.83 15.34 18.92
C PRO A 317 7.62 14.55 19.47
N ARG A 318 7.25 13.45 18.82
CA ARG A 318 6.13 12.57 19.20
C ARG A 318 6.60 11.25 19.79
N ASN A 319 7.91 10.99 19.73
CA ASN A 319 8.52 9.74 20.17
C ASN A 319 8.87 9.82 21.67
N PRO A 320 8.18 9.11 22.57
CA PRO A 320 8.51 9.11 24.00
C PRO A 320 9.86 8.47 24.31
N PHE A 321 10.46 7.78 23.33
CA PHE A 321 11.76 7.11 23.45
C PHE A 321 12.85 7.83 22.62
N ALA A 322 12.59 9.08 22.19
CA ALA A 322 13.55 9.84 21.38
C ALA A 322 14.88 10.02 22.11
N LEU A 323 15.96 9.81 21.38
CA LEU A 323 17.33 10.08 21.82
C LEU A 323 17.72 11.51 21.38
N GLU A 324 18.76 12.08 21.97
CA GLU A 324 19.24 13.41 21.57
C GLU A 324 19.61 13.49 20.09
N ILE A 325 20.12 12.40 19.52
CA ILE A 325 20.49 12.32 18.11
C ILE A 325 19.27 12.43 17.18
N ASP A 326 18.09 11.94 17.60
CA ASP A 326 16.86 12.04 16.82
C ASP A 326 16.48 13.50 16.49
N PHE A 327 16.89 14.47 17.32
CA PHE A 327 16.63 15.89 17.08
C PHE A 327 17.68 16.56 16.18
N VAL A 328 18.75 15.86 15.82
CA VAL A 328 19.88 16.41 15.06
C VAL A 328 20.01 15.73 13.69
N GLU A 329 19.85 14.41 13.64
CA GLU A 329 20.10 13.60 12.46
C GLU A 329 18.99 12.56 12.25
N GLU A 330 18.56 12.42 10.98
CA GLU A 330 17.56 11.39 10.62
C GLU A 330 18.21 10.00 10.69
N PRO A 331 17.51 9.00 11.29
CA PRO A 331 18.03 7.64 11.32
C PRO A 331 18.04 7.03 9.91
N PRO A 332 19.11 6.29 9.54
CA PRO A 332 19.10 5.45 8.34
C PRO A 332 18.16 4.24 8.53
N LEU A 333 17.83 3.54 7.45
CA LEU A 333 17.14 2.25 7.54
C LEU A 333 18.15 1.18 8.01
N PHE A 334 18.03 0.74 9.26
CA PHE A 334 18.78 -0.40 9.80
C PHE A 334 18.12 -1.71 9.39
N ASP A 335 18.92 -2.68 8.94
CA ASP A 335 18.47 -4.08 8.78
C ASP A 335 18.52 -4.75 10.16
N VAL A 336 17.34 -5.14 10.65
CA VAL A 336 17.20 -5.81 11.96
C VAL A 336 17.09 -7.33 11.84
N GLY A 337 17.26 -7.87 10.62
CA GLY A 337 17.24 -9.28 10.28
C GLY A 337 16.06 -9.67 9.40
N GLY A 338 16.19 -10.74 8.61
CA GLY A 338 15.11 -11.27 7.77
C GLY A 338 14.69 -10.38 6.58
N GLY A 339 15.30 -9.23 6.37
CA GLY A 339 14.85 -8.20 5.44
C GLY A 339 13.93 -7.16 6.08
N HIS A 340 13.66 -7.28 7.37
CA HIS A 340 12.97 -6.28 8.17
C HIS A 340 13.88 -5.06 8.38
N ARG A 341 13.46 -3.89 7.92
CA ARG A 341 14.23 -2.64 7.96
C ARG A 341 13.50 -1.55 8.72
N VAL A 342 14.24 -0.79 9.55
CA VAL A 342 13.67 0.18 10.49
C VAL A 342 14.51 1.45 10.53
N ALA A 343 13.90 2.61 10.34
CA ALA A 343 14.54 3.92 10.46
C ALA A 343 14.37 4.46 11.89
N SER A 344 15.12 3.91 12.84
CA SER A 344 15.13 4.37 14.22
C SER A 344 16.52 4.23 14.83
N TRP A 345 17.02 5.27 15.48
CA TRP A 345 18.28 5.21 16.22
C TRP A 345 18.25 4.20 17.36
N LEU A 346 17.07 3.79 17.83
CA LEU A 346 16.92 2.71 18.81
C LEU A 346 17.40 1.34 18.27
N CYS A 347 17.50 1.18 16.95
CA CYS A 347 18.06 -0.02 16.31
C CYS A 347 19.59 0.03 16.15
N HIS A 348 20.25 1.15 16.51
CA HIS A 348 21.70 1.24 16.47
C HIS A 348 22.34 0.37 17.56
N PRO A 349 23.47 -0.34 17.30
CA PRO A 349 24.11 -1.24 18.28
C PRO A 349 24.51 -0.58 19.61
N SER A 350 24.73 0.73 19.61
CA SER A 350 25.08 1.51 20.82
C SER A 350 23.87 2.17 21.48
N ALA A 351 22.65 1.95 20.97
CA ALA A 351 21.45 2.52 21.58
C ALA A 351 21.16 1.87 22.95
N PRO A 352 20.56 2.62 23.89
CA PRO A 352 20.07 2.00 25.11
C PRO A 352 18.96 0.99 24.77
N PRO A 353 18.85 -0.12 25.50
CA PRO A 353 17.76 -1.05 25.30
C PRO A 353 16.42 -0.40 25.66
N VAL A 354 15.49 -0.43 24.71
CA VAL A 354 14.13 0.06 24.92
C VAL A 354 13.17 -1.09 24.63
N GLU A 355 12.27 -1.34 25.56
CA GLU A 355 11.25 -2.37 25.41
C GLU A 355 9.96 -1.77 24.87
N MET A 356 9.28 -2.55 24.03
CA MET A 356 7.94 -2.23 23.56
C MET A 356 6.99 -2.06 24.77
N PRO A 357 6.03 -1.12 24.72
CA PRO A 357 5.05 -0.93 25.79
C PRO A 357 4.32 -2.23 26.16
N ALA A 358 4.25 -2.52 27.46
CA ALA A 358 3.69 -3.77 27.96
C ALA A 358 2.24 -4.04 27.47
N PRO A 359 1.33 -3.04 27.36
CA PRO A 359 0.00 -3.28 26.80
C PRO A 359 0.03 -3.76 25.33
N LEU A 360 0.93 -3.21 24.52
CA LEU A 360 1.11 -3.64 23.13
C LEU A 360 1.68 -5.05 23.06
N ARG A 361 2.67 -5.37 23.92
CA ARG A 361 3.23 -6.73 24.01
C ARG A 361 2.13 -7.74 24.32
N ALA A 362 1.32 -7.47 25.34
CA ALA A 362 0.20 -8.34 25.72
C ALA A 362 -0.82 -8.52 24.59
N LYS A 363 -1.11 -7.46 23.83
CA LYS A 363 -2.00 -7.51 22.65
C LYS A 363 -1.42 -8.39 21.55
N ILE A 364 -0.13 -8.25 21.24
CA ILE A 364 0.56 -9.10 20.25
C ILE A 364 0.58 -10.55 20.69
N ASP A 365 0.90 -10.82 21.97
CA ASP A 365 0.90 -12.17 22.52
C ASP A 365 -0.50 -12.83 22.45
N ALA A 366 -1.56 -12.04 22.68
CA ALA A 366 -2.94 -12.50 22.51
C ALA A 366 -3.29 -12.81 21.05
N MET A 367 -2.77 -12.05 20.08
CA MET A 367 -2.96 -12.34 18.65
C MET A 367 -2.22 -13.61 18.19
N LEU A 368 -1.09 -13.92 18.82
CA LEU A 368 -0.30 -15.12 18.54
C LEU A 368 -0.81 -16.37 19.25
N ALA A 369 -1.62 -16.20 20.30
CA ALA A 369 -2.20 -17.33 21.02
C ALA A 369 -3.12 -18.13 20.07
N PRO A 370 -3.01 -19.48 20.05
CA PRO A 370 -3.92 -20.30 19.26
C PRO A 370 -5.36 -19.99 19.67
N SER A 371 -6.22 -19.66 18.71
CA SER A 371 -7.65 -19.52 18.96
C SER A 371 -8.15 -20.86 19.50
N GLU A 372 -8.45 -20.92 20.81
CA GLU A 372 -9.17 -22.06 21.36
C GLU A 372 -10.51 -22.12 20.61
N GLY A 373 -10.62 -23.11 19.72
CA GLY A 373 -11.85 -23.37 18.99
C GLY A 373 -12.99 -23.57 20.00
N PRO A 374 -14.23 -23.25 19.65
CA PRO A 374 -15.36 -23.46 20.53
C PRO A 374 -15.37 -24.93 20.97
N THR A 375 -15.21 -25.12 22.25
CA THR A 375 -15.38 -26.46 22.89
C THR A 375 -16.77 -26.99 22.54
N PRO A 376 -16.91 -28.23 22.09
CA PRO A 376 -18.15 -28.79 21.55
C PRO A 376 -19.30 -28.83 22.55
#